data_5835589d6aba9d8adb70040830a0847b
#
_entry.id   5835589d6aba9d8adb70040830a0847b
#
_cell.length_a   1.000
_cell.length_b   1.000
_cell.length_c   1.000
_cell.angle_alpha   90.00
_cell.angle_beta   90.00
_cell.angle_gamma   90.00
#
_symmetry.space_group_name_H-M   'P 1'
#
loop_
_entity.id
_entity.type
_entity.pdbx_description
1 polymer ?
#
loop_
_entity_poly.entity_id
_entity_poly.type
_entity_poly.pdbx_seq_one_letter_code
_entity_poly.pdbx_strand_id
1 'polypeptide(L)'
;MKHLFFVAVASGIFSGTNMTASAQSAVNNDKFNATAATKKSPQFIEGIEIKREAAASNTVDIWAIPVKKIAPVASTTTKNTSGKINTAIENSSSVQFKYAQLLDIEVESVTNINLFTVIDEWWATRYRYGGSTKKGIDCSAFTGTLYTQAFHISLTRTAREQYNQCEKINDRNELLEGDLVFFNTRGGVSHVGLYLGNGYFVHSSVHDGVTISNLNDGYYNRKFISGGRLP
;
A
#
# COMPACT_ATOMS: atom_id res chain seq x y z
N MET A 1 62.65 -19.87 -28.15
CA MET A 1 62.86 -20.52 -26.85
C MET A 1 61.48 -20.89 -26.33
N LYS A 2 61.20 -22.18 -26.24
CA LYS A 2 59.89 -22.75 -25.87
C LYS A 2 59.92 -23.02 -24.37
N HIS A 3 59.01 -22.39 -23.61
CA HIS A 3 58.82 -22.76 -22.20
C HIS A 3 57.55 -23.59 -22.09
N LEU A 4 57.78 -24.84 -21.80
CA LEU A 4 56.80 -25.88 -21.47
C LEU A 4 56.36 -25.67 -20.00
N PHE A 5 55.11 -25.44 -19.69
CA PHE A 5 54.59 -25.51 -18.33
C PHE A 5 53.84 -26.82 -18.12
N PHE A 6 54.36 -27.58 -17.18
CA PHE A 6 53.76 -28.84 -16.68
C PHE A 6 52.50 -28.54 -15.89
N VAL A 7 51.41 -29.22 -16.23
CA VAL A 7 50.21 -29.30 -15.42
C VAL A 7 50.30 -30.54 -14.53
N ALA A 8 50.39 -30.34 -13.22
CA ALA A 8 50.32 -31.44 -12.24
C ALA A 8 48.83 -31.68 -11.91
N VAL A 9 48.34 -32.85 -12.26
CA VAL A 9 47.03 -33.38 -11.83
C VAL A 9 47.21 -34.08 -10.51
N ALA A 10 46.66 -33.52 -9.45
CA ALA A 10 46.58 -34.18 -8.15
C ALA A 10 45.20 -34.86 -8.01
N SER A 11 45.21 -36.19 -8.16
CA SER A 11 44.03 -37.05 -7.88
C SER A 11 43.91 -37.28 -6.38
N GLY A 12 43.01 -36.60 -5.71
CA GLY A 12 42.65 -36.84 -4.33
C GLY A 12 41.42 -37.77 -4.25
N ILE A 13 41.67 -39.02 -3.89
CA ILE A 13 40.64 -40.01 -3.55
C ILE A 13 40.16 -39.73 -2.12
N PHE A 14 38.92 -39.27 -1.98
CA PHE A 14 38.29 -39.14 -0.66
C PHE A 14 37.30 -40.29 -0.48
N SER A 15 37.68 -41.21 0.41
CA SER A 15 36.86 -42.35 0.85
C SER A 15 35.69 -41.78 1.71
N GLY A 16 34.48 -42.08 1.27
CA GLY A 16 33.29 -41.76 2.04
C GLY A 16 33.11 -42.70 3.23
N THR A 17 32.88 -42.13 4.39
CA THR A 17 32.28 -42.85 5.53
C THR A 17 30.85 -42.38 5.71
N ASN A 18 29.90 -43.24 5.40
CA ASN A 18 28.48 -43.05 5.70
C ASN A 18 28.28 -43.12 7.22
N MET A 19 27.98 -41.98 7.84
CA MET A 19 27.40 -41.97 9.18
C MET A 19 25.89 -41.79 9.06
N THR A 20 25.18 -42.92 9.23
CA THR A 20 23.75 -42.91 9.47
C THR A 20 23.49 -42.55 10.92
N ALA A 21 23.11 -41.32 11.18
CA ALA A 21 22.60 -40.92 12.49
C ALA A 21 21.09 -41.21 12.54
N SER A 22 20.73 -42.29 13.19
CA SER A 22 19.36 -42.64 13.58
C SER A 22 18.98 -41.80 14.81
N ALA A 23 18.20 -40.77 14.63
CA ALA A 23 17.59 -40.03 15.73
C ALA A 23 16.20 -40.62 16.00
N GLN A 24 16.11 -41.50 16.99
CA GLN A 24 14.84 -41.89 17.59
C GLN A 24 14.34 -40.75 18.47
N SER A 25 13.29 -40.03 18.00
CA SER A 25 12.54 -39.13 18.85
C SER A 25 11.60 -39.90 19.75
N ALA A 26 11.90 -39.90 21.06
CA ALA A 26 10.98 -40.34 22.08
C ALA A 26 9.73 -39.45 22.09
N VAL A 27 8.60 -40.07 21.83
CA VAL A 27 7.28 -39.42 21.97
C VAL A 27 6.94 -39.43 23.46
N ASN A 28 7.14 -38.32 24.14
CA ASN A 28 6.54 -38.07 25.45
C ASN A 28 5.08 -37.67 25.26
N ASN A 29 4.21 -38.64 25.57
CA ASN A 29 2.77 -38.39 25.76
C ASN A 29 2.56 -37.73 27.13
N ASP A 30 2.75 -36.44 27.24
CA ASP A 30 2.21 -35.66 28.34
C ASP A 30 0.77 -35.27 28.02
N LYS A 31 -0.12 -35.85 28.80
CA LYS A 31 -1.54 -35.51 28.83
C LYS A 31 -1.72 -34.04 29.17
N PHE A 32 -1.92 -33.18 28.17
CA PHE A 32 -2.40 -31.86 28.42
C PHE A 32 -3.88 -31.93 28.79
N ASN A 33 -4.12 -31.78 30.10
CA ASN A 33 -5.42 -31.42 30.63
C ASN A 33 -5.85 -30.09 29.98
N ALA A 34 -6.81 -30.15 29.08
CA ALA A 34 -7.47 -28.99 28.52
C ALA A 34 -8.35 -28.34 29.60
N THR A 35 -7.75 -27.43 30.35
CA THR A 35 -8.52 -26.45 31.12
C THR A 35 -9.16 -25.51 30.08
N ALA A 36 -10.49 -25.56 29.98
CA ALA A 36 -11.28 -24.71 29.12
C ALA A 36 -10.96 -23.23 29.41
N ALA A 37 -10.14 -22.61 28.55
CA ALA A 37 -10.00 -21.17 28.51
C ALA A 37 -11.31 -20.59 27.95
N THR A 38 -12.14 -20.10 28.82
CA THR A 38 -13.33 -19.32 28.53
C THR A 38 -12.91 -18.15 27.63
N LYS A 39 -13.28 -18.19 26.36
CA LYS A 39 -13.19 -17.05 25.45
C LYS A 39 -14.04 -15.94 26.05
N LYS A 40 -13.40 -14.96 26.67
CA LYS A 40 -14.05 -13.67 26.97
C LYS A 40 -14.34 -13.02 25.61
N SER A 41 -15.61 -13.10 25.20
CA SER A 41 -16.15 -12.21 24.19
C SER A 41 -15.95 -10.76 24.64
N PRO A 42 -15.65 -9.82 23.74
CA PRO A 42 -15.58 -8.40 24.10
C PRO A 42 -16.92 -8.00 24.71
N GLN A 43 -16.91 -7.55 25.97
CA GLN A 43 -18.09 -7.01 26.60
C GLN A 43 -18.44 -5.71 25.88
N PHE A 44 -19.47 -5.77 25.08
CA PHE A 44 -20.21 -4.60 24.65
C PHE A 44 -20.68 -3.89 25.92
N ILE A 45 -20.51 -2.58 25.96
CA ILE A 45 -20.89 -1.77 27.13
C ILE A 45 -22.43 -1.83 27.22
N GLU A 46 -22.94 -2.84 27.91
CA GLU A 46 -24.34 -2.89 28.36
C GLU A 46 -24.45 -1.90 29.53
N GLY A 47 -25.08 -0.77 29.28
CA GLY A 47 -25.31 0.21 30.37
C GLY A 47 -25.68 1.61 29.87
N ILE A 48 -25.98 1.83 28.61
CA ILE A 48 -26.60 3.08 28.17
C ILE A 48 -28.12 2.87 28.17
N GLU A 49 -28.76 2.95 29.33
CA GLU A 49 -30.19 3.20 29.41
C GLU A 49 -30.47 4.61 28.90
N ILE A 50 -30.97 4.73 27.69
CA ILE A 50 -31.57 5.97 27.18
C ILE A 50 -32.92 6.12 27.89
N LYS A 51 -32.92 6.77 29.07
CA LYS A 51 -34.17 7.25 29.67
C LYS A 51 -34.76 8.30 28.73
N ARG A 52 -35.83 7.90 28.03
CA ARG A 52 -36.72 8.84 27.36
C ARG A 52 -37.48 9.55 28.50
N GLU A 53 -37.02 10.74 28.86
CA GLU A 53 -37.87 11.67 29.60
C GLU A 53 -39.03 12.03 28.68
N ALA A 54 -40.23 11.72 29.16
CA ALA A 54 -41.48 12.12 28.54
C ALA A 54 -41.56 13.67 28.65
N ALA A 55 -41.19 14.35 27.56
CA ALA A 55 -41.41 15.80 27.49
C ALA A 55 -42.91 16.07 27.49
N ALA A 56 -43.33 16.76 28.52
CA ALA A 56 -44.69 17.28 28.66
C ALA A 56 -45.05 18.11 27.41
N SER A 57 -46.24 17.84 26.87
CA SER A 57 -46.85 18.55 25.78
C SER A 57 -47.10 20.02 26.14
N ASN A 58 -46.21 20.91 25.70
CA ASN A 58 -46.60 22.31 25.54
C ASN A 58 -46.91 22.52 24.07
N THR A 59 -48.20 22.46 23.75
CA THR A 59 -48.77 22.89 22.50
C THR A 59 -48.64 24.41 22.40
N VAL A 60 -47.68 24.88 21.63
CA VAL A 60 -47.64 26.26 21.19
C VAL A 60 -48.25 26.30 19.79
N ASP A 61 -49.45 26.85 19.64
CA ASP A 61 -50.13 27.08 18.39
C ASP A 61 -49.36 28.11 17.56
N ILE A 62 -48.59 27.69 16.58
CA ILE A 62 -47.92 28.54 15.59
C ILE A 62 -48.67 28.42 14.24
N TRP A 63 -49.97 28.68 14.26
CA TRP A 63 -50.80 28.80 13.05
C TRP A 63 -51.32 30.23 12.88
N ALA A 64 -50.45 31.23 12.75
CA ALA A 64 -50.86 32.58 12.35
C ALA A 64 -49.74 33.30 11.58
N ILE A 65 -49.34 32.76 10.42
CA ILE A 65 -48.61 33.55 9.43
C ILE A 65 -49.38 33.45 8.11
N PRO A 66 -49.82 34.58 7.50
CA PRO A 66 -50.60 34.56 6.25
C PRO A 66 -49.69 34.15 5.08
N VAL A 67 -49.93 32.99 4.49
CA VAL A 67 -49.26 32.50 3.29
C VAL A 67 -49.71 33.33 2.11
N LYS A 68 -48.84 34.16 1.58
CA LYS A 68 -49.01 34.86 0.30
C LYS A 68 -48.92 33.81 -0.82
N LYS A 69 -50.05 33.66 -1.54
CA LYS A 69 -50.25 32.70 -2.61
C LYS A 69 -49.26 33.00 -3.76
N ILE A 70 -48.24 32.13 -3.91
CA ILE A 70 -47.33 32.15 -5.06
C ILE A 70 -47.85 31.15 -6.08
N ALA A 71 -48.02 31.64 -7.35
CA ALA A 71 -48.51 30.83 -8.46
C ALA A 71 -47.60 29.65 -8.80
N PRO A 72 -48.11 28.55 -9.39
CA PRO A 72 -47.33 27.35 -9.67
C PRO A 72 -46.32 27.64 -10.80
N VAL A 73 -45.02 27.52 -10.45
CA VAL A 73 -43.95 27.46 -11.42
C VAL A 73 -43.91 26.07 -12.02
N ALA A 74 -43.90 25.99 -13.34
CA ALA A 74 -43.89 24.75 -14.12
C ALA A 74 -42.79 23.79 -13.69
N SER A 75 -43.17 22.55 -13.47
CA SER A 75 -42.28 21.44 -13.16
C SER A 75 -41.33 21.17 -14.32
N THR A 76 -40.13 21.71 -14.25
CA THR A 76 -39.03 21.23 -15.11
C THR A 76 -38.55 19.92 -14.56
N THR A 77 -38.79 18.84 -15.29
CA THR A 77 -38.29 17.47 -14.98
C THR A 77 -36.78 17.46 -14.97
N THR A 78 -36.18 17.66 -13.80
CA THR A 78 -34.75 17.47 -13.61
C THR A 78 -34.52 15.96 -13.55
N LYS A 79 -33.99 15.40 -14.64
CA LYS A 79 -33.54 14.00 -14.71
C LYS A 79 -32.52 13.77 -13.61
N ASN A 80 -32.79 12.78 -12.78
CA ASN A 80 -31.96 12.30 -11.67
C ASN A 80 -30.52 12.00 -12.11
N THR A 81 -29.60 12.96 -11.95
CA THR A 81 -28.14 12.77 -12.03
C THR A 81 -27.55 12.48 -10.65
N SER A 82 -28.38 12.45 -9.60
CA SER A 82 -27.97 12.36 -8.20
C SER A 82 -27.27 11.04 -7.85
N GLY A 83 -27.60 9.92 -8.52
CA GLY A 83 -27.06 8.61 -8.16
C GLY A 83 -25.55 8.44 -8.48
N LYS A 84 -25.06 9.06 -9.58
CA LYS A 84 -23.64 8.93 -9.95
C LYS A 84 -22.69 9.80 -9.10
N ILE A 85 -23.19 10.96 -8.66
CA ILE A 85 -22.38 11.89 -7.86
C ILE A 85 -22.18 11.33 -6.46
N ASN A 86 -23.21 10.76 -5.83
CA ASN A 86 -23.12 10.18 -4.49
C ASN A 86 -22.16 8.98 -4.45
N THR A 87 -22.23 8.11 -5.45
CA THR A 87 -21.34 6.94 -5.54
C THR A 87 -19.86 7.34 -5.68
N ALA A 88 -19.58 8.42 -6.45
CA ALA A 88 -18.20 8.89 -6.61
C ALA A 88 -17.65 9.50 -5.30
N ILE A 89 -18.46 10.24 -4.56
CA ILE A 89 -18.10 10.81 -3.25
C ILE A 89 -17.87 9.71 -2.22
N GLU A 90 -18.78 8.72 -2.15
CA GLU A 90 -18.63 7.59 -1.24
C GLU A 90 -17.39 6.74 -1.55
N ASN A 91 -17.10 6.48 -2.82
CA ASN A 91 -15.89 5.76 -3.22
C ASN A 91 -14.62 6.55 -2.90
N SER A 92 -14.59 7.86 -3.12
CA SER A 92 -13.47 8.71 -2.75
C SER A 92 -13.22 8.66 -1.25
N SER A 93 -14.26 8.77 -0.44
CA SER A 93 -14.13 8.67 1.02
C SER A 93 -13.59 7.30 1.47
N SER A 94 -14.03 6.20 0.86
CA SER A 94 -13.53 4.86 1.20
C SER A 94 -12.05 4.68 0.90
N VAL A 95 -11.57 5.19 -0.24
CA VAL A 95 -10.15 5.19 -0.61
C VAL A 95 -9.35 6.06 0.38
N GLN A 96 -9.83 7.25 0.71
CA GLN A 96 -9.17 8.12 1.69
C GLN A 96 -9.01 7.43 3.05
N PHE A 97 -10.07 6.86 3.60
CA PHE A 97 -10.02 6.13 4.87
C PHE A 97 -9.05 4.97 4.84
N LYS A 98 -9.07 4.17 3.77
CA LYS A 98 -8.15 3.04 3.60
C LYS A 98 -6.70 3.48 3.66
N TYR A 99 -6.32 4.49 2.88
CA TYR A 99 -4.93 4.93 2.78
C TYR A 99 -4.50 5.77 3.97
N ALA A 100 -5.37 6.57 4.57
CA ALA A 100 -5.09 7.24 5.84
C ALA A 100 -4.70 6.25 6.92
N GLN A 101 -5.44 5.16 7.06
CA GLN A 101 -5.13 4.09 8.01
C GLN A 101 -3.84 3.35 7.66
N LEU A 102 -3.59 3.06 6.37
CA LEU A 102 -2.38 2.36 5.93
C LEU A 102 -1.10 3.19 6.10
N LEU A 103 -1.20 4.50 5.96
CA LEU A 103 -0.08 5.45 6.04
C LEU A 103 0.09 6.07 7.43
N ASP A 104 -0.84 5.77 8.35
CA ASP A 104 -0.90 6.38 9.69
C ASP A 104 -0.90 7.92 9.64
N ILE A 105 -1.83 8.47 8.85
CA ILE A 105 -2.04 9.91 8.65
C ILE A 105 -3.52 10.27 8.78
N GLU A 106 -3.80 11.57 8.95
CA GLU A 106 -5.17 12.07 8.97
C GLU A 106 -5.87 11.89 7.62
N VAL A 107 -7.18 11.59 7.63
CA VAL A 107 -7.96 11.30 6.40
C VAL A 107 -7.92 12.47 5.43
N GLU A 108 -7.95 13.71 5.95
CA GLU A 108 -7.91 14.95 5.20
C GLU A 108 -6.55 15.18 4.51
N SER A 109 -5.50 14.51 4.99
CA SER A 109 -4.16 14.57 4.38
C SER A 109 -4.07 13.74 3.10
N VAL A 110 -5.00 12.81 2.87
CA VAL A 110 -5.09 12.01 1.63
C VAL A 110 -5.79 12.84 0.56
N THR A 111 -5.04 13.71 -0.11
CA THR A 111 -5.60 14.67 -1.09
C THR A 111 -5.56 14.16 -2.52
N ASN A 112 -4.58 13.34 -2.88
CA ASN A 112 -4.39 12.83 -4.24
C ASN A 112 -5.17 11.54 -4.49
N ILE A 113 -6.49 11.63 -4.51
CA ILE A 113 -7.39 10.47 -4.66
C ILE A 113 -7.09 9.68 -5.94
N ASN A 114 -6.69 10.38 -7.02
CA ASN A 114 -6.38 9.72 -8.29
C ASN A 114 -5.17 8.76 -8.14
N LEU A 115 -4.10 9.20 -7.47
CA LEU A 115 -2.93 8.36 -7.18
C LEU A 115 -3.33 7.09 -6.40
N PHE A 116 -4.08 7.26 -5.33
CA PHE A 116 -4.48 6.14 -4.47
C PHE A 116 -5.47 5.20 -5.16
N THR A 117 -6.34 5.71 -6.04
CA THR A 117 -7.22 4.88 -6.88
C THR A 117 -6.41 4.03 -7.85
N VAL A 118 -5.39 4.59 -8.50
CA VAL A 118 -4.50 3.83 -9.39
C VAL A 118 -3.72 2.77 -8.60
N ILE A 119 -3.23 3.10 -7.40
CA ILE A 119 -2.55 2.12 -6.53
C ILE A 119 -3.51 0.97 -6.20
N ASP A 120 -4.75 1.28 -5.85
CA ASP A 120 -5.78 0.29 -5.51
C ASP A 120 -6.11 -0.65 -6.68
N GLU A 121 -6.21 -0.10 -7.89
CA GLU A 121 -6.40 -0.89 -9.10
C GLU A 121 -5.26 -1.88 -9.37
N TRP A 122 -4.04 -1.53 -9.00
CA TRP A 122 -2.86 -2.37 -9.20
C TRP A 122 -2.49 -3.20 -7.99
N TRP A 123 -3.19 -3.07 -6.88
CA TRP A 123 -2.89 -3.76 -5.62
C TRP A 123 -2.69 -5.27 -5.81
N ALA A 124 -1.68 -5.83 -5.16
CA ALA A 124 -1.31 -7.25 -5.21
C ALA A 124 -1.01 -7.81 -6.62
N THR A 125 -0.89 -6.97 -7.67
CA THR A 125 -0.42 -7.42 -8.98
C THR A 125 0.96 -8.03 -8.84
N ARG A 126 1.14 -9.27 -9.27
CA ARG A 126 2.39 -10.04 -9.10
C ARG A 126 3.59 -9.34 -9.74
N TYR A 127 4.75 -9.47 -9.10
CA TYR A 127 6.00 -9.05 -9.71
C TYR A 127 6.36 -9.95 -10.91
N ARG A 128 6.75 -9.30 -12.00
CA ARG A 128 7.36 -9.98 -13.16
C ARG A 128 8.45 -9.09 -13.74
N TYR A 129 9.68 -9.56 -13.74
CA TYR A 129 10.79 -8.83 -14.34
C TYR A 129 10.50 -8.51 -15.82
N GLY A 130 10.64 -7.25 -16.24
CA GLY A 130 10.30 -6.77 -17.57
C GLY A 130 8.79 -6.68 -17.87
N GLY A 131 7.94 -7.07 -16.94
CA GLY A 131 6.48 -7.01 -17.09
C GLY A 131 5.93 -5.59 -16.98
N SER A 132 4.79 -5.35 -17.64
CA SER A 132 4.09 -4.04 -17.65
C SER A 132 2.58 -4.18 -17.72
N THR A 133 2.02 -5.30 -17.27
CA THR A 133 0.59 -5.60 -17.36
C THR A 133 0.04 -6.13 -16.04
N LYS A 134 -1.29 -6.23 -15.92
CA LYS A 134 -1.97 -6.87 -14.77
C LYS A 134 -1.61 -8.36 -14.58
N LYS A 135 -1.04 -9.02 -15.59
CA LYS A 135 -0.51 -10.40 -15.46
C LYS A 135 0.84 -10.44 -14.76
N GLY A 136 1.50 -9.31 -14.60
CA GLY A 136 2.76 -9.12 -13.90
C GLY A 136 3.44 -7.83 -14.30
N ILE A 137 3.95 -7.10 -13.32
CA ILE A 137 4.57 -5.79 -13.49
C ILE A 137 5.88 -5.71 -12.68
N ASP A 138 6.91 -5.07 -13.24
CA ASP A 138 8.13 -4.77 -12.48
C ASP A 138 8.05 -3.40 -11.79
N CYS A 139 9.04 -3.09 -10.96
CA CYS A 139 9.06 -1.87 -10.15
C CYS A 139 9.01 -0.59 -10.98
N SER A 140 9.81 -0.51 -12.04
CA SER A 140 9.90 0.67 -12.90
C SER A 140 8.71 0.83 -13.85
N ALA A 141 8.13 -0.27 -14.33
CA ALA A 141 6.89 -0.20 -15.09
C ALA A 141 5.71 0.24 -14.22
N PHE A 142 5.69 -0.19 -12.95
CA PHE A 142 4.65 0.22 -12.02
C PHE A 142 4.74 1.71 -11.69
N THR A 143 5.94 2.24 -11.36
CA THR A 143 6.10 3.69 -11.15
C THR A 143 5.78 4.49 -12.41
N GLY A 144 6.16 3.99 -13.60
CA GLY A 144 5.77 4.59 -14.89
C GLY A 144 4.25 4.63 -15.08
N THR A 145 3.54 3.57 -14.68
CA THR A 145 2.08 3.51 -14.73
C THR A 145 1.44 4.52 -13.78
N LEU A 146 1.94 4.61 -12.54
CA LEU A 146 1.46 5.60 -11.56
C LEU A 146 1.63 7.02 -12.11
N TYR A 147 2.82 7.35 -12.60
CA TYR A 147 3.08 8.69 -13.12
C TYR A 147 2.23 9.02 -14.34
N THR A 148 2.03 8.07 -15.25
CA THR A 148 1.20 8.29 -16.43
C THR A 148 -0.27 8.47 -16.07
N GLN A 149 -0.80 7.66 -15.15
CA GLN A 149 -2.23 7.67 -14.84
C GLN A 149 -2.62 8.72 -13.80
N ALA A 150 -1.76 8.96 -12.79
CA ALA A 150 -2.06 9.91 -11.73
C ALA A 150 -1.59 11.33 -12.03
N PHE A 151 -0.43 11.49 -12.68
CA PHE A 151 0.20 12.80 -12.88
C PHE A 151 0.29 13.21 -14.37
N HIS A 152 -0.08 12.33 -15.31
CA HIS A 152 0.02 12.56 -16.77
C HIS A 152 1.45 12.79 -17.26
N ILE A 153 2.44 12.23 -16.57
CA ILE A 153 3.86 12.33 -16.89
C ILE A 153 4.39 10.96 -17.33
N SER A 154 5.16 10.92 -18.41
CA SER A 154 5.80 9.69 -18.88
C SER A 154 7.20 9.54 -18.30
N LEU A 155 7.47 8.39 -17.68
CA LEU A 155 8.80 8.02 -17.19
C LEU A 155 9.52 7.10 -18.20
N THR A 156 10.84 7.09 -18.14
CA THR A 156 11.66 6.09 -18.82
C THR A 156 11.41 4.70 -18.30
N ARG A 157 11.78 3.68 -19.07
CA ARG A 157 11.38 2.29 -18.81
C ARG A 157 12.08 1.66 -17.61
N THR A 158 13.33 2.02 -17.33
CA THR A 158 14.12 1.34 -16.31
C THR A 158 14.35 2.19 -15.06
N ALA A 159 14.48 1.55 -13.89
CA ALA A 159 14.72 2.24 -12.63
C ALA A 159 16.00 3.12 -12.67
N ARG A 160 17.03 2.68 -13.40
CA ARG A 160 18.26 3.46 -13.56
C ARG A 160 18.06 4.71 -14.40
N GLU A 161 17.30 4.62 -15.49
CA GLU A 161 16.97 5.78 -16.31
C GLU A 161 16.04 6.74 -15.58
N GLN A 162 15.03 6.24 -14.85
CA GLN A 162 14.18 7.06 -13.97
C GLN A 162 15.02 7.79 -12.92
N TYR A 163 16.00 7.09 -12.34
CA TYR A 163 16.93 7.73 -11.43
C TYR A 163 17.69 8.89 -12.10
N ASN A 164 18.17 8.71 -13.33
CA ASN A 164 18.90 9.74 -14.05
C ASN A 164 18.03 10.94 -14.47
N GLN A 165 16.72 10.76 -14.61
CA GLN A 165 15.78 11.83 -14.94
C GLN A 165 15.46 12.76 -13.75
N CYS A 166 15.72 12.33 -12.53
CA CYS A 166 15.33 13.05 -11.32
C CYS A 166 16.45 13.90 -10.76
N GLU A 167 16.10 15.01 -10.13
CA GLU A 167 16.92 15.70 -9.12
C GLU A 167 17.01 14.82 -7.87
N LYS A 168 18.20 14.69 -7.29
CA LYS A 168 18.43 13.78 -6.17
C LYS A 168 18.09 14.41 -4.84
N ILE A 169 17.33 13.66 -4.03
CA ILE A 169 16.97 14.02 -2.66
C ILE A 169 17.71 13.09 -1.72
N ASN A 170 18.72 13.61 -1.05
CA ASN A 170 19.57 12.80 -0.16
C ASN A 170 19.03 12.75 1.27
N ASP A 171 18.36 13.79 1.73
CA ASP A 171 17.69 13.82 3.02
C ASP A 171 16.26 13.26 2.87
N ARG A 172 15.96 12.20 3.61
CA ARG A 172 14.62 11.59 3.62
C ARG A 172 13.52 12.51 4.15
N ASN A 173 13.90 13.48 4.98
CA ASN A 173 12.97 14.46 5.52
C ASN A 173 12.46 15.46 4.47
N GLU A 174 13.17 15.57 3.34
CA GLU A 174 12.78 16.42 2.21
C GLU A 174 11.88 15.70 1.19
N LEU A 175 11.61 14.40 1.42
CA LEU A 175 10.73 13.63 0.55
C LEU A 175 9.28 14.10 0.66
N LEU A 176 8.65 14.30 -0.48
CA LEU A 176 7.25 14.65 -0.62
C LEU A 176 6.47 13.53 -1.33
N GLU A 177 5.15 13.47 -1.10
CA GLU A 177 4.28 12.56 -1.85
C GLU A 177 4.51 12.74 -3.35
N GLY A 178 4.67 11.63 -4.06
CA GLY A 178 4.96 11.63 -5.49
C GLY A 178 6.44 11.50 -5.83
N ASP A 179 7.38 11.76 -4.93
CA ASP A 179 8.80 11.54 -5.21
C ASP A 179 9.10 10.06 -5.46
N LEU A 180 10.04 9.76 -6.34
CA LEU A 180 10.56 8.42 -6.50
C LEU A 180 11.57 8.10 -5.39
N VAL A 181 11.59 6.85 -4.95
CA VAL A 181 12.58 6.34 -3.98
C VAL A 181 13.35 5.18 -4.61
N PHE A 182 14.67 5.24 -4.55
CA PHE A 182 15.56 4.33 -5.25
C PHE A 182 16.38 3.47 -4.29
N PHE A 183 16.58 2.19 -4.68
CA PHE A 183 17.24 1.21 -3.82
C PHE A 183 18.28 0.39 -4.57
N ASN A 184 19.34 0.01 -3.83
CA ASN A 184 20.34 -0.96 -4.25
C ASN A 184 19.98 -2.36 -3.76
N THR A 185 19.18 -3.09 -4.51
CA THR A 185 18.78 -4.46 -4.16
C THR A 185 19.65 -5.53 -4.81
N ARG A 186 20.26 -5.24 -5.98
CA ARG A 186 21.04 -6.19 -6.80
C ARG A 186 22.34 -5.60 -7.37
N GLY A 187 22.79 -4.47 -6.84
CA GLY A 187 23.93 -3.72 -7.37
C GLY A 187 23.50 -2.45 -8.11
N GLY A 188 23.96 -1.28 -7.61
CA GLY A 188 23.56 0.04 -8.10
C GLY A 188 22.05 0.31 -7.96
N VAL A 189 21.52 1.23 -8.76
CA VAL A 189 20.07 1.51 -8.81
C VAL A 189 19.37 0.35 -9.51
N SER A 190 18.67 -0.47 -8.75
CA SER A 190 18.06 -1.71 -9.23
C SER A 190 16.60 -1.88 -8.81
N HIS A 191 16.07 -0.99 -7.97
CA HIS A 191 14.68 -0.98 -7.56
C HIS A 191 14.19 0.44 -7.34
N VAL A 192 12.88 0.66 -7.55
CA VAL A 192 12.24 1.97 -7.43
C VAL A 192 10.83 1.80 -6.88
N GLY A 193 10.40 2.78 -6.09
CA GLY A 193 9.03 2.95 -5.62
C GLY A 193 8.62 4.42 -5.70
N LEU A 194 7.38 4.72 -5.35
CA LEU A 194 6.82 6.07 -5.25
C LEU A 194 6.50 6.36 -3.78
N TYR A 195 7.03 7.46 -3.27
CA TYR A 195 6.84 7.89 -1.88
C TYR A 195 5.42 8.43 -1.66
N LEU A 196 4.80 8.03 -0.54
CA LEU A 196 3.43 8.37 -0.20
C LEU A 196 3.30 9.28 1.03
N GLY A 197 4.43 9.57 1.70
CA GLY A 197 4.43 10.29 2.97
C GLY A 197 4.70 9.40 4.18
N ASN A 198 5.02 10.00 5.30
CA ASN A 198 5.24 9.36 6.61
C ASN A 198 6.17 8.12 6.58
N GLY A 199 7.18 8.15 5.69
CA GLY A 199 8.11 7.04 5.50
C GLY A 199 7.59 5.90 4.62
N TYR A 200 6.35 5.93 4.18
CA TYR A 200 5.74 4.90 3.34
C TYR A 200 5.97 5.14 1.85
N PHE A 201 6.11 4.07 1.11
CA PHE A 201 6.21 4.09 -0.35
C PHE A 201 5.53 2.87 -0.97
N VAL A 202 4.99 3.04 -2.16
CA VAL A 202 4.39 1.95 -2.94
C VAL A 202 5.36 1.48 -4.01
N HIS A 203 5.42 0.18 -4.22
CA HIS A 203 6.28 -0.44 -5.24
C HIS A 203 5.77 -1.81 -5.68
N SER A 204 6.30 -2.37 -6.75
CA SER A 204 6.11 -3.78 -7.06
C SER A 204 7.22 -4.61 -6.40
N SER A 205 6.90 -5.26 -5.29
CA SER A 205 7.77 -6.17 -4.53
C SER A 205 7.91 -7.51 -5.26
N VAL A 206 9.11 -8.11 -5.21
CA VAL A 206 9.35 -9.45 -5.78
C VAL A 206 8.52 -10.52 -5.06
N HIS A 207 8.26 -10.34 -3.78
CA HIS A 207 7.57 -11.32 -2.93
C HIS A 207 6.06 -11.10 -2.93
N ASP A 208 5.62 -9.85 -2.77
CA ASP A 208 4.23 -9.50 -2.45
C ASP A 208 3.48 -8.89 -3.64
N GLY A 209 4.18 -8.62 -4.76
CA GLY A 209 3.63 -7.85 -5.86
C GLY A 209 3.52 -6.36 -5.52
N VAL A 210 2.49 -5.69 -6.05
CA VAL A 210 2.25 -4.28 -5.73
C VAL A 210 1.77 -4.15 -4.28
N THR A 211 2.57 -3.45 -3.48
CA THR A 211 2.36 -3.30 -2.03
C THR A 211 2.95 -2.00 -1.52
N ILE A 212 2.61 -1.63 -0.29
CA ILE A 212 3.21 -0.50 0.45
C ILE A 212 4.21 -1.06 1.45
N SER A 213 5.37 -0.41 1.54
CA SER A 213 6.45 -0.70 2.50
C SER A 213 6.91 0.58 3.18
N ASN A 214 7.67 0.45 4.27
CA ASN A 214 8.21 1.60 5.00
C ASN A 214 9.72 1.73 4.79
N LEU A 215 10.20 2.95 4.56
CA LEU A 215 11.63 3.27 4.41
C LEU A 215 12.46 2.98 5.67
N ASN A 216 11.81 2.93 6.84
CA ASN A 216 12.45 2.64 8.11
C ASN A 216 12.59 1.13 8.36
N ASP A 217 11.92 0.28 7.57
CA ASP A 217 12.11 -1.17 7.64
C ASP A 217 13.57 -1.53 7.40
N GLY A 218 14.09 -2.44 8.22
CA GLY A 218 15.52 -2.76 8.24
C GLY A 218 16.10 -3.14 6.88
N TYR A 219 15.31 -3.77 6.00
CA TYR A 219 15.74 -4.10 4.64
C TYR A 219 15.82 -2.84 3.77
N TYR A 220 14.75 -2.07 3.63
CA TYR A 220 14.70 -0.87 2.76
C TYR A 220 15.57 0.24 3.28
N ASN A 221 15.68 0.39 4.60
CA ASN A 221 16.59 1.35 5.23
C ASN A 221 18.04 1.15 4.76
N ARG A 222 18.53 -0.11 4.77
CA ARG A 222 19.91 -0.42 4.34
C ARG A 222 20.12 -0.36 2.83
N LYS A 223 19.04 -0.47 2.05
CA LYS A 223 19.09 -0.50 0.58
C LYS A 223 18.81 0.83 -0.08
N PHE A 224 18.30 1.80 0.66
CA PHE A 224 17.98 3.13 0.16
C PHE A 224 19.23 3.83 -0.40
N ILE A 225 19.09 4.43 -1.58
CA ILE A 225 20.14 5.23 -2.24
C ILE A 225 19.82 6.71 -2.06
N SER A 226 18.70 7.15 -2.60
CA SER A 226 18.20 8.52 -2.50
C SER A 226 16.73 8.57 -2.93
N GLY A 227 16.07 9.69 -2.65
CA GLY A 227 14.90 10.11 -3.37
C GLY A 227 15.24 10.70 -4.73
N GLY A 228 14.19 10.98 -5.50
CA GLY A 228 14.32 11.70 -6.77
C GLY A 228 13.01 12.37 -7.15
N ARG A 229 13.10 13.66 -7.43
CA ARG A 229 11.98 14.49 -7.90
C ARG A 229 12.17 14.80 -9.37
N LEU A 230 11.09 14.70 -10.14
CA LEU A 230 11.11 15.17 -11.53
C LEU A 230 11.16 16.70 -11.54
N PRO A 231 11.92 17.29 -12.49
CA PRO A 231 12.04 18.72 -12.64
C PRO A 231 10.75 19.39 -13.05
#